data_f8d3b2177724f0bb40a7b86609848b16
#
_entry.id   f8d3b2177724f0bb40a7b86609848b16
#
_cell.length_a   1.000
_cell.length_b   1.000
_cell.length_c   1.000
_cell.angle_alpha   90.00
_cell.angle_beta   90.00
_cell.angle_gamma   90.00
#
_symmetry.space_group_name_H-M   'P 1'
#
loop_
_entity.id
_entity.type
_entity.pdbx_description
1 polymer ?
#
loop_
_entity_poly.entity_id
_entity_poly.type
_entity_poly.pdbx_seq_one_letter_code
_entity_poly.pdbx_strand_id
1 'polypeptide(L)'
;MDAGEAAFLSKIAQDSGADAASASKLVQDLTLWGQVKHDLQVQDWEAASRADPEFGGEKLAENLAIANRVFEAYDPQGIIRGLLQETGYGNHPDLIRFMLAIGRDLAPDRMVSASGASGLDARAQFPNTPGLNP
;
A
#
# COMPACT_ATOMS: atom_id res chain seq x y z
N MET A 1 11.04 6.35 16.50
CA MET A 1 11.77 5.16 17.02
C MET A 1 11.01 4.65 18.24
N ASP A 2 10.61 3.40 18.22
CA ASP A 2 9.97 2.81 19.40
C ASP A 2 10.99 2.36 20.46
N ALA A 3 10.49 2.01 21.66
CA ALA A 3 11.36 1.64 22.78
C ALA A 3 12.15 0.35 22.52
N GLY A 4 11.60 -0.60 21.77
CA GLY A 4 12.27 -1.85 21.41
C GLY A 4 13.41 -1.63 20.44
N GLU A 5 13.22 -0.77 19.45
CA GLU A 5 14.24 -0.38 18.48
C GLU A 5 15.40 0.37 19.17
N ALA A 6 15.07 1.32 20.05
CA ALA A 6 16.06 2.04 20.83
C ALA A 6 16.90 1.10 21.72
N ALA A 7 16.27 0.13 22.38
CA ALA A 7 16.96 -0.86 23.20
C ALA A 7 17.89 -1.74 22.37
N PHE A 8 17.44 -2.18 21.19
CA PHE A 8 18.24 -2.99 20.27
C PHE A 8 19.49 -2.23 19.76
N LEU A 9 19.31 -0.99 19.33
CA LEU A 9 20.41 -0.15 18.86
C LEU A 9 21.40 0.17 19.99
N SER A 10 20.90 0.42 21.20
CA SER A 10 21.74 0.61 22.39
C SER A 10 22.56 -0.63 22.70
N LYS A 11 21.99 -1.82 22.58
CA LYS A 11 22.71 -3.08 22.76
C LYS A 11 23.84 -3.25 21.74
N ILE A 12 23.57 -2.98 20.46
CA ILE A 12 24.60 -3.02 19.40
C ILE A 12 25.75 -2.05 19.75
N ALA A 13 25.44 -0.83 20.19
CA ALA A 13 26.43 0.15 20.55
C ALA A 13 27.31 -0.32 21.75
N GLN A 14 26.70 -0.90 22.78
CA GLN A 14 27.41 -1.46 23.92
C GLN A 14 28.29 -2.65 23.52
N ASP A 15 27.80 -3.56 22.73
CA ASP A 15 28.49 -4.75 22.23
C ASP A 15 29.72 -4.36 21.37
N SER A 16 29.70 -3.19 20.74
CA SER A 16 30.81 -2.65 19.95
C SER A 16 31.96 -2.10 20.81
N GLY A 17 31.80 -1.97 22.13
CA GLY A 17 32.77 -1.41 23.05
C GLY A 17 32.90 0.10 22.98
N ALA A 18 31.96 0.80 22.38
CA ALA A 18 31.96 2.26 22.25
C ALA A 18 31.69 2.93 23.59
N ASP A 19 32.30 4.12 23.82
CA ASP A 19 31.93 4.97 24.96
C ASP A 19 30.51 5.54 24.78
N ALA A 20 29.96 6.20 25.82
CA ALA A 20 28.60 6.69 25.80
C ALA A 20 28.31 7.70 24.66
N ALA A 21 29.25 8.57 24.36
CA ALA A 21 29.13 9.58 23.31
C ALA A 21 29.16 8.94 21.92
N SER A 22 30.10 8.01 21.68
CA SER A 22 30.19 7.24 20.42
C SER A 22 29.00 6.32 20.24
N ALA A 23 28.53 5.69 21.30
CA ALA A 23 27.30 4.85 21.26
C ALA A 23 26.05 5.66 20.87
N SER A 24 25.88 6.84 21.47
CA SER A 24 24.78 7.75 21.16
C SER A 24 24.83 8.20 19.70
N LYS A 25 26.02 8.58 19.22
CA LYS A 25 26.19 8.95 17.80
C LYS A 25 25.89 7.79 16.87
N LEU A 26 26.35 6.59 17.18
CA LEU A 26 26.06 5.39 16.38
C LEU A 26 24.55 5.13 16.27
N VAL A 27 23.82 5.23 17.38
CA VAL A 27 22.35 5.08 17.37
C VAL A 27 21.70 6.13 16.48
N GLN A 28 22.12 7.38 16.58
CA GLN A 28 21.61 8.46 15.73
C GLN A 28 21.91 8.22 14.25
N ASP A 29 23.14 7.83 13.93
CA ASP A 29 23.56 7.58 12.55
C ASP A 29 22.80 6.38 11.94
N LEU A 30 22.56 5.31 12.70
CA LEU A 30 21.78 4.16 12.27
C LEU A 30 20.31 4.49 12.08
N THR A 31 19.73 5.33 12.94
CA THR A 31 18.35 5.81 12.79
C THR A 31 18.20 6.64 11.52
N LEU A 32 19.13 7.58 11.30
CA LEU A 32 19.17 8.40 10.09
C LEU A 32 19.35 7.53 8.84
N TRP A 33 20.25 6.56 8.89
CA TRP A 33 20.44 5.63 7.78
C TRP A 33 19.18 4.84 7.44
N GLY A 34 18.43 4.40 8.46
CA GLY A 34 17.15 3.73 8.27
C GLY A 34 16.14 4.61 7.51
N GLN A 35 16.04 5.88 7.86
CA GLN A 35 15.20 6.86 7.17
C GLN A 35 15.65 7.08 5.73
N VAL A 36 16.95 7.29 5.52
CA VAL A 36 17.52 7.48 4.17
C VAL A 36 17.24 6.26 3.29
N LYS A 37 17.45 5.05 3.82
CA LYS A 37 17.15 3.81 3.12
C LYS A 37 15.68 3.71 2.70
N HIS A 38 14.78 4.05 3.60
CA HIS A 38 13.35 4.04 3.33
C HIS A 38 12.99 5.06 2.24
N ASP A 39 13.50 6.28 2.34
CA ASP A 39 13.24 7.33 1.35
C ASP A 39 13.75 6.95 -0.05
N LEU A 40 14.93 6.35 -0.13
CA LEU A 40 15.47 5.83 -1.38
C LEU A 40 14.60 4.72 -1.96
N GLN A 41 14.08 3.83 -1.11
CA GLN A 41 13.16 2.77 -1.53
C GLN A 41 11.86 3.34 -2.09
N VAL A 42 11.29 4.37 -1.45
CA VAL A 42 10.08 5.05 -1.94
C VAL A 42 10.35 5.72 -3.29
N GLN A 43 11.50 6.37 -3.45
CA GLN A 43 11.90 6.97 -4.73
C GLN A 43 12.04 5.93 -5.84
N ASP A 44 12.61 4.76 -5.53
CA ASP A 44 12.71 3.65 -6.49
C ASP A 44 11.33 3.14 -6.90
N TRP A 45 10.41 2.99 -5.97
CA TRP A 45 9.01 2.63 -6.27
C TRP A 45 8.33 3.67 -7.15
N GLU A 46 8.50 4.94 -6.82
CA GLU A 46 7.93 6.04 -7.61
C GLU A 46 8.48 6.03 -9.05
N ALA A 47 9.79 5.88 -9.21
CA ALA A 47 10.43 5.80 -10.52
C ALA A 47 9.95 4.58 -11.31
N ALA A 48 9.85 3.42 -10.66
CA ALA A 48 9.36 2.19 -11.27
C ALA A 48 7.90 2.31 -11.71
N SER A 49 7.05 2.95 -10.90
CA SER A 49 5.64 3.18 -11.23
C SER A 49 5.48 4.17 -12.40
N ARG A 50 6.27 5.22 -12.44
CA ARG A 50 6.26 6.19 -13.56
C ARG A 50 6.70 5.55 -14.88
N ALA A 51 7.61 4.58 -14.82
CA ALA A 51 8.16 3.88 -15.99
C ALA A 51 7.40 2.58 -16.32
N ASP A 52 6.39 2.22 -15.55
CA ASP A 52 5.66 0.96 -15.75
C ASP A 52 5.01 0.93 -17.14
N PRO A 53 5.25 -0.13 -17.95
CA PRO A 53 4.72 -0.22 -19.31
C PRO A 53 3.21 -0.42 -19.37
N GLU A 54 2.61 -0.92 -18.30
CA GLU A 54 1.17 -1.21 -18.24
C GLU A 54 0.34 0.02 -17.83
N PHE A 55 0.76 0.71 -16.77
CA PHE A 55 -0.04 1.82 -16.20
C PHE A 55 0.71 3.15 -16.10
N GLY A 56 2.02 3.18 -16.31
CA GLY A 56 2.85 4.37 -16.20
C GLY A 56 2.88 5.23 -17.45
N GLY A 57 3.88 6.09 -17.53
CA GLY A 57 4.09 6.99 -18.67
C GLY A 57 2.96 8.01 -18.80
N GLU A 58 2.53 8.26 -20.03
CA GLU A 58 1.49 9.25 -20.34
C GLU A 58 0.12 8.92 -19.74
N LYS A 59 -0.13 7.64 -19.44
CA LYS A 59 -1.41 7.18 -18.88
C LYS A 59 -1.41 7.16 -17.35
N LEU A 60 -0.30 7.48 -16.69
CA LEU A 60 -0.18 7.36 -15.24
C LEU A 60 -1.27 8.15 -14.51
N ALA A 61 -1.48 9.41 -14.86
CA ALA A 61 -2.49 10.25 -14.21
C ALA A 61 -3.91 9.70 -14.34
N GLU A 62 -4.27 9.21 -15.52
CA GLU A 62 -5.57 8.58 -15.78
C GLU A 62 -5.73 7.29 -14.97
N ASN A 63 -4.70 6.44 -14.94
CA ASN A 63 -4.72 5.18 -14.20
C ASN A 63 -4.76 5.40 -12.69
N LEU A 64 -4.03 6.39 -12.18
CA LEU A 64 -4.11 6.76 -10.75
C LEU A 64 -5.49 7.29 -10.37
N ALA A 65 -6.17 8.02 -11.25
CA ALA A 65 -7.53 8.45 -11.03
C ALA A 65 -8.51 7.26 -10.92
N ILE A 66 -8.32 6.24 -11.74
CA ILE A 66 -9.10 4.99 -11.65
C ILE A 66 -8.81 4.25 -10.34
N ALA A 67 -7.54 4.11 -9.96
CA ALA A 67 -7.14 3.49 -8.69
C ALA A 67 -7.73 4.24 -7.48
N ASN A 68 -7.79 5.56 -7.52
CA ASN A 68 -8.36 6.39 -6.46
C ASN A 68 -9.86 6.13 -6.22
N ARG A 69 -10.60 5.61 -7.19
CA ARG A 69 -12.01 5.22 -7.00
C ARG A 69 -12.18 4.19 -5.89
N VAL A 70 -11.18 3.33 -5.69
CA VAL A 70 -11.20 2.33 -4.61
C VAL A 70 -11.21 3.01 -3.25
N PHE A 71 -10.39 4.05 -3.06
CA PHE A 71 -10.38 4.82 -1.82
C PHE A 71 -11.68 5.59 -1.61
N GLU A 72 -12.23 6.17 -2.65
CA GLU A 72 -13.52 6.87 -2.58
C GLU A 72 -14.65 5.94 -2.16
N ALA A 73 -14.64 4.70 -2.66
CA ALA A 73 -15.68 3.71 -2.39
C ALA A 73 -15.52 3.02 -1.03
N TYR A 74 -14.29 2.69 -0.63
CA TYR A 74 -14.01 1.81 0.52
C TYR A 74 -13.23 2.46 1.65
N ASP A 75 -12.66 3.63 1.43
CA ASP A 75 -11.88 4.38 2.43
C ASP A 75 -12.33 5.85 2.48
N PRO A 76 -13.64 6.10 2.71
CA PRO A 76 -14.17 7.47 2.69
C PRO A 76 -13.56 8.38 3.76
N GLN A 77 -13.06 7.82 4.84
CA GLN A 77 -12.38 8.56 5.91
C GLN A 77 -10.90 8.80 5.63
N GLY A 78 -10.33 8.18 4.59
CA GLY A 78 -8.93 8.37 4.21
C GLY A 78 -7.92 7.69 5.13
N ILE A 79 -8.32 6.69 5.92
CA ILE A 79 -7.46 6.00 6.88
C ILE A 79 -6.38 5.19 6.15
N ILE A 80 -6.78 4.38 5.19
CA ILE A 80 -5.83 3.55 4.40
C ILE A 80 -5.00 4.44 3.49
N ARG A 81 -5.62 5.42 2.85
CA ARG A 81 -4.87 6.40 2.03
C ARG A 81 -3.80 7.11 2.85
N GLY A 82 -4.13 7.55 4.07
CA GLY A 82 -3.17 8.17 4.99
C GLY A 82 -2.01 7.25 5.35
N LEU A 83 -2.29 5.99 5.66
CA LEU A 83 -1.29 4.98 5.95
C LEU A 83 -0.34 4.75 4.76
N LEU A 84 -0.88 4.66 3.55
CA LEU A 84 -0.08 4.48 2.34
C LEU A 84 0.80 5.69 2.02
N GLN A 85 0.31 6.90 2.29
CA GLN A 85 1.10 8.13 2.14
C GLN A 85 2.22 8.20 3.18
N GLU A 86 1.92 7.92 4.44
CA GLU A 86 2.89 7.95 5.53
C GLU A 86 4.02 6.94 5.33
N THR A 87 3.70 5.74 4.90
CA THR A 87 4.67 4.67 4.67
C THR A 87 5.37 4.72 3.31
N GLY A 88 4.83 5.48 2.35
CA GLY A 88 5.30 5.51 0.98
C GLY A 88 4.86 4.32 0.12
N TYR A 89 4.16 3.34 0.69
CA TYR A 89 3.67 2.16 -0.05
C TYR A 89 2.68 2.50 -1.17
N GLY A 90 2.04 3.67 -1.11
CA GLY A 90 1.19 4.15 -2.20
C GLY A 90 1.91 4.33 -3.53
N ASN A 91 3.24 4.38 -3.52
CA ASN A 91 4.08 4.46 -4.73
C ASN A 91 4.51 3.08 -5.27
N HIS A 92 4.22 2.00 -4.55
CA HIS A 92 4.65 0.66 -4.93
C HIS A 92 3.91 0.19 -6.20
N PRO A 93 4.64 -0.23 -7.27
CA PRO A 93 4.01 -0.59 -8.55
C PRO A 93 2.95 -1.68 -8.44
N ASP A 94 3.21 -2.71 -7.65
CA ASP A 94 2.27 -3.82 -7.49
C ASP A 94 1.00 -3.40 -6.76
N LEU A 95 1.11 -2.48 -5.80
CA LEU A 95 -0.06 -1.93 -5.11
C LEU A 95 -0.90 -1.07 -6.07
N ILE A 96 -0.26 -0.22 -6.87
CA ILE A 96 -0.94 0.58 -7.88
C ILE A 96 -1.66 -0.33 -8.88
N ARG A 97 -1.01 -1.39 -9.36
CA ARG A 97 -1.59 -2.36 -10.27
C ARG A 97 -2.81 -3.06 -9.67
N PHE A 98 -2.70 -3.47 -8.41
CA PHE A 98 -3.80 -4.08 -7.64
C PHE A 98 -4.98 -3.12 -7.49
N MET A 99 -4.72 -1.88 -7.05
CA MET A 99 -5.74 -0.87 -6.88
C MET A 99 -6.38 -0.47 -8.21
N LEU A 100 -5.60 -0.41 -9.28
CA LEU A 100 -6.09 -0.13 -10.62
C LEU A 100 -7.04 -1.22 -11.13
N ALA A 101 -6.71 -2.48 -10.90
CA ALA A 101 -7.57 -3.60 -11.27
C ALA A 101 -8.93 -3.51 -10.58
N ILE A 102 -8.93 -3.25 -9.26
CA ILE A 102 -10.18 -3.07 -8.50
C ILE A 102 -10.93 -1.81 -8.99
N GLY A 103 -10.24 -0.71 -9.21
CA GLY A 103 -10.84 0.53 -9.68
C GLY A 103 -11.53 0.39 -11.04
N ARG A 104 -10.96 -0.42 -11.93
CA ARG A 104 -11.61 -0.77 -13.21
C ARG A 104 -12.87 -1.58 -13.01
N ASP A 105 -12.91 -2.47 -12.05
CA ASP A 105 -14.09 -3.27 -11.72
C ASP A 105 -15.22 -2.41 -11.10
N LEU A 106 -14.87 -1.30 -10.48
CA LEU A 106 -15.81 -0.31 -9.95
C LEU A 106 -16.28 0.70 -11.01
N ALA A 107 -15.85 0.59 -12.26
CA ALA A 107 -16.28 1.49 -13.33
C ALA A 107 -17.80 1.40 -13.55
N PRO A 108 -18.49 2.54 -13.82
CA PRO A 108 -19.94 2.59 -13.95
C PRO A 108 -20.53 1.58 -14.96
N ASP A 109 -19.84 1.35 -16.04
CA ASP A 109 -20.28 0.42 -17.11
C ASP A 109 -20.35 -1.03 -16.62
N ARG A 110 -19.44 -1.43 -15.71
CA ARG A 110 -19.47 -2.76 -15.10
C ARG A 110 -20.49 -2.88 -13.97
N MET A 111 -20.73 -1.81 -13.25
CA MET A 111 -21.79 -1.78 -12.24
C MET A 111 -23.17 -1.96 -12.88
N VAL A 112 -23.41 -1.37 -14.04
CA VAL A 112 -24.66 -1.56 -14.81
C VAL A 112 -24.77 -3.00 -15.29
N SER A 113 -23.69 -3.61 -15.73
CA SER A 113 -23.67 -5.02 -16.14
C SER A 113 -23.93 -5.97 -14.96
N ALA A 114 -23.41 -5.64 -13.76
CA ALA A 114 -23.66 -6.43 -12.55
C ALA A 114 -25.11 -6.27 -12.06
N SER A 115 -25.72 -5.11 -12.22
CA SER A 115 -27.14 -4.92 -11.90
C SER A 115 -28.06 -5.53 -12.95
N GLY A 116 -27.59 -5.68 -14.19
CA GLY A 116 -28.27 -6.42 -15.24
C GLY A 116 -28.15 -7.95 -15.10
N ALA A 117 -27.19 -8.41 -14.33
CA ALA A 117 -27.05 -9.81 -13.92
C ALA A 117 -27.94 -10.14 -12.71
N SER A 118 -29.19 -9.73 -12.75
CA SER A 118 -30.21 -10.11 -11.79
C SER A 118 -30.56 -11.62 -11.87
N GLY A 119 -29.61 -12.42 -12.28
CA GLY A 119 -29.65 -13.85 -12.40
C GLY A 119 -28.55 -14.59 -11.68
N LEU A 120 -27.83 -13.92 -10.78
CA LEU A 120 -26.98 -14.63 -9.82
C LEU A 120 -27.91 -15.31 -8.80
N ASP A 121 -28.51 -16.40 -9.23
CA ASP A 121 -29.23 -17.29 -8.31
C ASP A 121 -28.23 -17.79 -7.27
N ALA A 122 -28.44 -17.36 -6.03
CA ALA A 122 -27.61 -17.78 -4.91
C ALA A 122 -27.54 -19.32 -4.81
N ARG A 123 -28.55 -20.02 -5.28
CA ARG A 123 -28.56 -21.47 -5.37
C ARG A 123 -27.55 -22.03 -6.35
N ALA A 124 -27.29 -21.32 -7.46
CA ALA A 124 -26.28 -21.75 -8.45
C ALA A 124 -24.86 -21.59 -7.93
N GLN A 125 -24.63 -20.55 -7.11
CA GLN A 125 -23.30 -20.28 -6.52
C GLN A 125 -23.05 -21.05 -5.23
N PHE A 126 -24.09 -21.27 -4.42
CA PHE A 126 -24.00 -21.90 -3.11
C PHE A 126 -25.05 -23.02 -2.94
N PRO A 127 -24.95 -24.11 -3.72
CA PRO A 127 -25.99 -25.15 -3.74
C PRO A 127 -26.19 -25.87 -2.41
N ASN A 128 -25.19 -25.81 -1.51
CA ASN A 128 -25.19 -26.52 -0.24
C ASN A 128 -25.34 -25.61 0.98
N THR A 129 -25.84 -24.40 0.82
CA THR A 129 -26.00 -23.43 1.92
C THR A 129 -27.48 -23.19 2.22
N PRO A 130 -28.09 -23.92 3.19
CA PRO A 130 -29.54 -23.85 3.43
C PRO A 130 -30.06 -22.47 3.83
N GLY A 131 -29.21 -21.63 4.45
CA GLY A 131 -29.59 -20.27 4.88
C GLY A 131 -29.75 -19.26 3.75
N LEU A 132 -29.26 -19.55 2.54
CA LEU A 132 -29.34 -18.68 1.35
C LEU A 132 -30.42 -19.14 0.36
N ASN A 133 -31.09 -20.25 0.65
CA ASN A 133 -32.16 -20.81 -0.16
C ASN A 133 -33.44 -20.83 0.67
N PRO A 134 -34.25 -19.78 0.63
CA PRO A 134 -35.54 -19.79 1.30
C PRO A 134 -36.53 -20.82 0.71
#